data_aac21270e2697feba22a553ac15923d0
#
_entry.id   aac21270e2697feba22a553ac15923d0
#
_cell.length_a   1.000
_cell.length_b   1.000
_cell.length_c   1.000
_cell.angle_alpha   90.00
_cell.angle_beta   90.00
_cell.angle_gamma   90.00
#
_symmetry.space_group_name_H-M   'P 1'
#
loop_
_entity.id
_entity.type
_entity.pdbx_description
1 polymer ?
#
loop_
_entity_poly.entity_id
_entity_poly.type
_entity_poly.pdbx_seq_one_letter_code
_entity_poly.pdbx_strand_id
1 'polypeptide(L)'
;MKHTTFIMSIVAAALVLTACAKHDFFDEDTITGKVGPEAYWEVGSAVVTAGSNMDFIAQYYSSVSQIDHSEVWYDVEETVDKTVTCPWTVTFTYTLTSNITEQKRVSQLIKEYKHTESMWSDSLHAYVLNDVFPVSGTLAAFDWKQPAQFDSAKMVQYFGDTYMADFKEAVHKKMQFADYRKMYIGMGKLEDFKQYTDSTEDKNQGEGVYVYHFPKNAQGEEVVPYAIDSIWETIGFAELIDNTANGYYDVEYKRSYALNALMRVYDVRGIYGRTVSKHIDIN
;
A
#
# COMPACT_ATOMS: atom_id res chain seq x y z
N MET A 1 -10.78 -35.84 8.37
CA MET A 1 -10.47 -34.42 8.58
C MET A 1 -8.99 -34.02 8.33
N LYS A 2 -8.01 -34.94 8.28
CA LYS A 2 -6.58 -34.60 8.05
C LYS A 2 -6.20 -34.39 6.57
N HIS A 3 -6.98 -34.90 5.62
CA HIS A 3 -6.67 -34.75 4.17
C HIS A 3 -7.16 -33.43 3.54
N THR A 4 -8.23 -32.85 4.07
CA THR A 4 -8.77 -31.57 3.58
C THR A 4 -7.89 -30.39 3.93
N THR A 5 -7.24 -30.41 5.09
CA THR A 5 -6.32 -29.34 5.51
C THR A 5 -5.03 -29.35 4.68
N PHE A 6 -4.57 -30.54 4.26
CA PHE A 6 -3.36 -30.65 3.44
C PHE A 6 -3.59 -30.16 2.01
N ILE A 7 -4.75 -30.43 1.43
CA ILE A 7 -5.11 -29.95 0.07
C ILE A 7 -5.28 -28.41 0.07
N MET A 8 -5.89 -27.84 1.11
CA MET A 8 -6.01 -26.38 1.24
C MET A 8 -4.65 -25.69 1.37
N SER A 9 -3.70 -26.30 2.08
CA SER A 9 -2.34 -25.75 2.20
C SER A 9 -1.57 -25.78 0.87
N ILE A 10 -1.78 -26.80 0.04
CA ILE A 10 -1.14 -26.89 -1.28
C ILE A 10 -1.75 -25.87 -2.26
N VAL A 11 -3.06 -25.66 -2.20
CA VAL A 11 -3.73 -24.66 -3.05
C VAL A 11 -3.33 -23.24 -2.64
N ALA A 12 -3.22 -22.96 -1.35
CA ALA A 12 -2.72 -21.65 -0.86
C ALA A 12 -1.26 -21.40 -1.25
N ALA A 13 -0.40 -22.44 -1.17
CA ALA A 13 1.00 -22.33 -1.62
C ALA A 13 1.11 -22.15 -3.14
N ALA A 14 0.24 -22.76 -3.92
CA ALA A 14 0.21 -22.60 -5.37
C ALA A 14 -0.27 -21.18 -5.78
N LEU A 15 -1.20 -20.58 -5.04
CA LEU A 15 -1.67 -19.20 -5.27
C LEU A 15 -0.61 -18.14 -4.91
N VAL A 16 0.21 -18.40 -3.89
CA VAL A 16 1.33 -17.50 -3.54
C VAL A 16 2.45 -17.56 -4.59
N LEU A 17 2.66 -18.72 -5.23
CA LEU A 17 3.66 -18.88 -6.29
C LEU A 17 3.21 -18.22 -7.62
N THR A 18 1.92 -18.06 -7.86
CA THR A 18 1.40 -17.35 -9.05
C THR A 18 1.34 -15.83 -8.86
N ALA A 19 1.34 -15.32 -7.62
CA ALA A 19 1.39 -13.89 -7.35
C ALA A 19 2.80 -13.29 -7.56
N CYS A 20 3.84 -14.10 -7.62
CA CYS A 20 5.16 -13.74 -8.13
C CYS A 20 5.31 -14.12 -9.61
N ALA A 21 4.34 -13.79 -10.45
CA ALA A 21 4.62 -13.69 -11.86
C ALA A 21 5.58 -12.49 -12.03
N LYS A 22 6.88 -12.73 -11.80
CA LYS A 22 7.89 -11.98 -12.52
C LYS A 22 7.39 -11.92 -13.95
N HIS A 23 7.07 -10.73 -14.43
CA HIS A 23 7.11 -10.51 -15.85
C HIS A 23 8.56 -10.83 -16.26
N ASP A 24 8.79 -12.09 -16.60
CA ASP A 24 9.98 -12.44 -17.31
C ASP A 24 9.88 -11.66 -18.61
N PHE A 25 10.67 -10.59 -18.69
CA PHE A 25 11.00 -9.93 -19.94
C PHE A 25 11.86 -10.87 -20.83
N PHE A 26 11.55 -12.15 -20.83
CA PHE A 26 12.07 -13.06 -21.85
C PHE A 26 11.22 -12.83 -23.09
N ASP A 27 11.63 -11.83 -23.86
CA ASP A 27 11.19 -11.70 -25.22
C ASP A 27 11.52 -13.02 -25.93
N GLU A 28 10.54 -13.59 -26.61
CA GLU A 28 10.70 -14.84 -27.37
C GLU A 28 11.86 -14.77 -28.38
N ASP A 29 12.29 -13.55 -28.75
CA ASP A 29 13.41 -13.30 -29.64
C ASP A 29 14.78 -13.75 -29.10
N THR A 30 14.97 -13.84 -27.78
CA THR A 30 16.22 -14.39 -27.20
C THR A 30 16.31 -15.91 -27.32
N ILE A 31 15.21 -16.61 -27.58
CA ILE A 31 15.16 -18.07 -27.73
C ILE A 31 15.59 -18.49 -29.16
N THR A 32 15.64 -17.57 -30.11
CA THR A 32 15.89 -17.86 -31.53
C THR A 32 17.37 -18.04 -31.89
N GLY A 33 18.29 -17.98 -30.91
CA GLY A 33 19.73 -18.09 -31.15
C GLY A 33 20.35 -16.88 -31.87
N LYS A 34 19.67 -15.78 -32.00
CA LYS A 34 20.19 -14.52 -32.51
C LYS A 34 21.02 -13.82 -31.44
N VAL A 35 22.25 -13.49 -31.74
CA VAL A 35 23.14 -12.73 -30.87
C VAL A 35 22.89 -11.24 -31.10
N GLY A 36 22.40 -10.54 -30.09
CA GLY A 36 22.25 -9.08 -30.06
C GLY A 36 23.45 -8.36 -29.44
N PRO A 37 23.44 -7.03 -29.41
CA PRO A 37 24.42 -6.23 -28.68
C PRO A 37 24.46 -6.59 -27.18
N GLU A 38 25.65 -6.50 -26.58
CA GLU A 38 25.82 -6.53 -25.14
C GLU A 38 25.76 -5.11 -24.59
N ALA A 39 25.09 -4.91 -23.48
CA ALA A 39 24.90 -3.60 -22.86
C ALA A 39 24.99 -3.65 -21.35
N TYR A 40 25.68 -2.67 -20.78
CA TYR A 40 25.76 -2.40 -19.36
C TYR A 40 25.51 -0.92 -19.12
N TRP A 41 24.91 -0.57 -17.99
CA TRP A 41 24.72 0.82 -17.62
C TRP A 41 24.68 1.05 -16.12
N GLU A 42 24.96 2.29 -15.72
CA GLU A 42 24.76 2.82 -14.37
C GLU A 42 23.97 4.11 -14.45
N VAL A 43 23.07 4.32 -13.50
CA VAL A 43 22.32 5.56 -13.30
C VAL A 43 22.98 6.39 -12.21
N GLY A 44 22.89 7.70 -12.31
CA GLY A 44 23.60 8.62 -11.42
C GLY A 44 23.09 8.61 -9.97
N SER A 45 21.84 8.16 -9.76
CA SER A 45 21.23 8.10 -8.43
C SER A 45 20.15 7.03 -8.38
N ALA A 46 19.89 6.48 -7.18
CA ALA A 46 18.71 5.65 -6.91
C ALA A 46 17.44 6.47 -6.62
N VAL A 47 17.54 7.80 -6.61
CA VAL A 47 16.42 8.71 -6.34
C VAL A 47 16.47 9.87 -7.34
N VAL A 48 15.30 10.26 -7.84
CA VAL A 48 15.15 11.37 -8.80
C VAL A 48 13.94 12.23 -8.45
N THR A 49 14.01 13.52 -8.74
CA THR A 49 12.86 14.43 -8.59
C THR A 49 11.97 14.37 -9.82
N ALA A 50 10.65 14.28 -9.61
CA ALA A 50 9.68 14.35 -10.69
C ALA A 50 9.87 15.60 -11.55
N GLY A 51 9.83 15.47 -12.87
CA GLY A 51 10.06 16.55 -13.82
C GLY A 51 11.52 16.91 -14.08
N SER A 52 12.48 16.21 -13.44
CA SER A 52 13.90 16.39 -13.69
C SER A 52 14.46 15.36 -14.67
N ASN A 53 15.75 15.43 -14.97
CA ASN A 53 16.47 14.43 -15.74
C ASN A 53 17.27 13.52 -14.80
N MET A 54 17.40 12.25 -15.22
CA MET A 54 18.28 11.27 -14.61
C MET A 54 19.51 11.09 -15.49
N ASP A 55 20.69 11.30 -14.90
CA ASP A 55 21.98 11.03 -15.56
C ASP A 55 22.22 9.52 -15.63
N PHE A 56 22.85 9.08 -16.69
CA PHE A 56 23.34 7.70 -16.82
C PHE A 56 24.61 7.63 -17.65
N ILE A 57 25.35 6.56 -17.45
CA ILE A 57 26.45 6.15 -18.33
C ILE A 57 26.21 4.70 -18.77
N ALA A 58 26.26 4.46 -20.07
CA ALA A 58 26.10 3.15 -20.65
C ALA A 58 27.33 2.76 -21.46
N GLN A 59 27.66 1.46 -21.46
CA GLN A 59 28.69 0.84 -22.27
C GLN A 59 28.04 -0.30 -23.04
N TYR A 60 28.31 -0.34 -24.33
CA TYR A 60 27.75 -1.39 -25.19
C TYR A 60 28.63 -1.69 -26.37
N TYR A 61 28.53 -2.92 -26.88
CA TYR A 61 29.20 -3.33 -28.09
C TYR A 61 28.44 -4.46 -28.78
N SER A 62 28.74 -4.71 -30.04
CA SER A 62 28.26 -5.86 -30.77
C SER A 62 29.39 -6.49 -31.56
N SER A 63 29.56 -7.80 -31.39
CA SER A 63 30.56 -8.60 -32.16
C SER A 63 30.02 -9.09 -33.50
N VAL A 64 28.71 -8.91 -33.76
CA VAL A 64 28.03 -9.60 -34.87
C VAL A 64 27.50 -8.62 -35.93
N SER A 65 27.14 -7.41 -35.55
CA SER A 65 26.48 -6.43 -36.43
C SER A 65 26.72 -5.00 -35.92
N GLN A 66 26.60 -4.03 -36.83
CA GLN A 66 26.69 -2.62 -36.46
C GLN A 66 25.55 -2.22 -35.54
N ILE A 67 25.85 -1.31 -34.59
CA ILE A 67 24.83 -0.69 -33.73
C ILE A 67 24.06 0.35 -34.53
N ASP A 68 22.78 0.41 -34.37
CA ASP A 68 21.88 1.38 -34.98
C ASP A 68 21.53 2.52 -34.03
N HIS A 69 20.89 2.19 -32.91
CA HIS A 69 20.48 3.14 -31.88
C HIS A 69 20.34 2.47 -30.52
N SER A 70 20.07 3.28 -29.52
CA SER A 70 19.69 2.78 -28.18
C SER A 70 18.47 3.52 -27.63
N GLU A 71 17.76 2.85 -26.77
CA GLU A 71 16.51 3.35 -26.20
C GLU A 71 16.53 3.20 -24.68
N VAL A 72 16.04 4.19 -23.95
CA VAL A 72 15.71 4.06 -22.52
C VAL A 72 14.22 3.81 -22.39
N TRP A 73 13.90 2.77 -21.66
CA TRP A 73 12.54 2.37 -21.29
C TRP A 73 12.41 2.37 -19.78
N TYR A 74 11.24 2.69 -19.25
CA TYR A 74 10.93 2.41 -17.86
C TYR A 74 9.50 1.96 -17.65
N ASP A 75 9.31 1.14 -16.61
CA ASP A 75 8.02 0.82 -16.03
C ASP A 75 7.80 1.73 -14.85
N VAL A 76 6.60 2.28 -14.73
CA VAL A 76 6.17 3.08 -13.57
C VAL A 76 5.51 2.15 -12.56
N GLU A 77 6.00 2.16 -11.33
CA GLU A 77 5.35 1.58 -10.17
C GLU A 77 4.65 2.67 -9.38
N GLU A 78 3.36 2.53 -9.16
CA GLU A 78 2.55 3.41 -8.33
C GLU A 78 2.21 2.70 -7.03
N THR A 79 2.54 3.32 -5.89
CA THR A 79 2.12 2.88 -4.57
C THR A 79 1.11 3.85 -4.02
N VAL A 80 -0.04 3.33 -3.62
CA VAL A 80 -1.13 4.12 -3.04
C VAL A 80 -1.43 3.62 -1.65
N ASP A 81 -1.22 4.47 -0.64
CA ASP A 81 -1.64 4.25 0.72
C ASP A 81 -2.89 5.07 1.02
N LYS A 82 -3.90 4.42 1.55
CA LYS A 82 -5.16 5.06 1.97
C LYS A 82 -5.38 4.80 3.44
N THR A 83 -5.57 5.87 4.21
CA THR A 83 -5.92 5.80 5.63
C THR A 83 -7.23 6.52 5.85
N VAL A 84 -8.17 5.84 6.49
CA VAL A 84 -9.44 6.46 6.92
C VAL A 84 -9.46 6.50 8.43
N THR A 85 -9.62 7.69 8.98
CA THR A 85 -9.78 7.94 10.42
C THR A 85 -11.21 8.32 10.70
N CYS A 86 -11.93 7.47 11.42
CA CYS A 86 -13.29 7.76 11.88
C CYS A 86 -13.22 8.21 13.34
N PRO A 87 -13.42 9.51 13.65
CA PRO A 87 -13.51 9.96 15.02
C PRO A 87 -14.79 9.39 15.63
N TRP A 88 -14.65 8.78 16.80
CA TRP A 88 -15.72 8.11 17.53
C TRP A 88 -16.06 8.89 18.81
N THR A 89 -17.32 8.93 19.22
CA THR A 89 -17.74 9.64 20.47
C THR A 89 -17.28 8.98 21.75
N VAL A 90 -16.70 7.79 21.69
CA VAL A 90 -15.96 7.16 22.79
C VAL A 90 -14.53 7.71 22.86
N THR A 91 -13.75 7.31 23.84
CA THR A 91 -12.50 7.97 24.22
C THR A 91 -11.33 7.77 23.23
N PHE A 92 -11.47 7.00 22.18
CA PHE A 92 -10.37 6.71 21.26
C PHE A 92 -10.79 6.86 19.79
N THR A 93 -9.81 7.12 18.95
CA THR A 93 -9.95 7.09 17.52
C THR A 93 -9.47 5.73 16.99
N TYR A 94 -10.28 5.07 16.18
CA TYR A 94 -9.88 3.88 15.46
C TYR A 94 -9.50 4.24 14.02
N THR A 95 -8.32 3.83 13.61
CA THR A 95 -7.84 4.07 12.26
C THR A 95 -7.90 2.77 11.47
N LEU A 96 -8.68 2.73 10.41
CA LEU A 96 -8.59 1.73 9.36
C LEU A 96 -7.49 2.16 8.41
N THR A 97 -6.50 1.30 8.24
CA THR A 97 -5.44 1.50 7.24
C THR A 97 -5.56 0.42 6.20
N SER A 98 -5.65 0.80 4.94
CA SER A 98 -5.55 -0.10 3.81
C SER A 98 -4.38 0.33 2.96
N ASN A 99 -3.37 -0.53 2.86
CA ASN A 99 -2.25 -0.35 1.95
C ASN A 99 -2.57 -1.13 0.68
N ILE A 100 -3.10 -0.44 -0.31
CA ILE A 100 -3.30 -1.02 -1.63
C ILE A 100 -2.10 -0.63 -2.46
N THR A 101 -1.22 -1.58 -2.71
CA THR A 101 -0.15 -1.42 -3.69
C THR A 101 -0.71 -1.87 -5.04
N GLU A 102 -1.18 -0.92 -5.82
CA GLU A 102 -1.49 -1.16 -7.22
C GLU A 102 -0.20 -1.00 -8.01
N GLN A 103 0.41 -2.12 -8.41
CA GLN A 103 1.50 -2.11 -9.36
C GLN A 103 0.92 -2.00 -10.77
N LYS A 104 0.77 -0.79 -11.23
CA LYS A 104 0.46 -0.53 -12.63
C LYS A 104 1.76 -0.39 -13.38
N ARG A 105 2.21 -1.47 -13.99
CA ARG A 105 3.40 -1.47 -14.85
C ARG A 105 2.98 -1.14 -16.26
N VAL A 106 3.39 0.02 -16.72
CA VAL A 106 3.28 0.40 -18.13
C VAL A 106 4.68 0.66 -18.64
N SER A 107 5.15 -0.23 -19.49
CA SER A 107 6.44 -0.07 -20.15
C SER A 107 6.33 1.04 -21.19
N GLN A 108 7.19 2.04 -21.11
CA GLN A 108 7.18 3.20 -21.98
C GLN A 108 8.58 3.44 -22.55
N LEU A 109 8.65 3.65 -23.87
CA LEU A 109 9.81 4.26 -24.50
C LEU A 109 9.90 5.73 -24.05
N ILE A 110 11.03 6.11 -23.49
CA ILE A 110 11.24 7.45 -22.93
C ILE A 110 12.06 8.30 -23.86
N LYS A 111 13.18 7.77 -24.31
CA LYS A 111 14.09 8.50 -25.20
C LYS A 111 14.90 7.54 -26.05
N GLU A 112 15.06 7.89 -27.30
CA GLU A 112 15.96 7.24 -28.26
C GLU A 112 17.26 8.04 -28.38
N TYR A 113 18.35 7.34 -28.48
CA TYR A 113 19.70 7.92 -28.63
C TYR A 113 20.32 7.38 -29.91
N LYS A 114 20.76 8.31 -30.77
CA LYS A 114 21.47 7.95 -32.01
C LYS A 114 22.85 7.41 -31.68
N HIS A 115 23.21 6.33 -32.32
CA HIS A 115 24.55 5.81 -32.28
C HIS A 115 25.47 6.59 -33.21
N THR A 116 26.74 6.80 -32.82
CA THR A 116 27.79 7.35 -33.64
C THR A 116 29.12 6.67 -33.34
N GLU A 117 29.97 6.47 -34.34
CA GLU A 117 31.29 5.84 -34.18
C GLU A 117 32.22 6.62 -33.24
N SER A 118 31.98 7.92 -33.08
CA SER A 118 32.73 8.76 -32.12
C SER A 118 32.51 8.41 -30.64
N MET A 119 31.53 7.59 -30.34
CA MET A 119 31.28 7.07 -29.00
C MET A 119 32.22 5.93 -28.61
N TRP A 120 33.03 5.41 -29.59
CA TRP A 120 33.97 4.33 -29.31
C TRP A 120 35.07 4.75 -28.35
N SER A 121 35.34 3.90 -27.38
CA SER A 121 36.42 4.04 -26.41
C SER A 121 37.43 2.90 -26.58
N ASP A 122 38.63 3.23 -27.03
CA ASP A 122 39.71 2.25 -27.22
C ASP A 122 40.12 1.59 -25.90
N SER A 123 40.04 2.32 -24.79
CA SER A 123 40.43 1.80 -23.49
C SER A 123 39.40 0.80 -22.90
N LEU A 124 38.15 0.94 -23.28
CA LEU A 124 37.08 0.08 -22.80
C LEU A 124 36.66 -0.98 -23.82
N HIS A 125 37.14 -0.88 -25.06
CA HIS A 125 36.69 -1.70 -26.18
C HIS A 125 35.17 -1.76 -26.35
N ALA A 126 34.51 -0.61 -26.10
CA ALA A 126 33.06 -0.47 -26.14
C ALA A 126 32.65 0.95 -26.53
N TYR A 127 31.47 1.11 -27.05
CA TYR A 127 30.83 2.43 -27.18
C TYR A 127 30.36 2.93 -25.82
N VAL A 128 30.58 4.22 -25.55
CA VAL A 128 30.20 4.86 -24.31
C VAL A 128 29.18 5.96 -24.58
N LEU A 129 28.02 5.86 -23.98
CA LEU A 129 26.98 6.89 -23.97
C LEU A 129 26.84 7.47 -22.57
N ASN A 130 27.14 8.76 -22.45
CA ASN A 130 26.92 9.53 -21.23
C ASN A 130 25.88 10.60 -21.56
N ASP A 131 24.65 10.44 -21.07
CA ASP A 131 23.52 11.32 -21.38
C ASP A 131 22.50 11.30 -20.23
N VAL A 132 21.33 11.86 -20.46
CA VAL A 132 20.22 11.94 -19.51
C VAL A 132 18.92 11.45 -20.14
N PHE A 133 18.04 10.91 -19.31
CA PHE A 133 16.65 10.69 -19.71
C PHE A 133 15.69 11.46 -18.82
N PRO A 134 14.56 11.98 -19.36
CA PRO A 134 13.61 12.74 -18.61
C PRO A 134 12.72 11.83 -17.73
N VAL A 135 12.39 12.32 -16.53
CA VAL A 135 11.38 11.75 -15.66
C VAL A 135 10.16 12.65 -15.68
N SER A 136 8.98 12.09 -15.92
CA SER A 136 7.77 12.88 -16.04
C SER A 136 7.43 13.64 -14.76
N GLY A 137 7.08 14.92 -14.86
CA GLY A 137 6.59 15.71 -13.75
C GLY A 137 5.22 15.26 -13.21
N THR A 138 4.48 14.46 -13.99
CA THR A 138 3.22 13.88 -13.54
C THR A 138 3.40 12.75 -12.52
N LEU A 139 4.63 12.29 -12.32
CA LEU A 139 4.99 11.27 -11.35
C LEU A 139 5.39 11.86 -9.99
N ALA A 140 5.07 13.12 -9.74
CA ALA A 140 5.30 13.72 -8.44
C ALA A 140 4.52 13.01 -7.35
N ALA A 141 5.17 12.77 -6.22
CA ALA A 141 4.51 12.27 -5.02
C ALA A 141 3.37 13.21 -4.61
N PHE A 142 2.32 12.64 -4.10
CA PHE A 142 1.12 13.40 -3.77
C PHE A 142 0.55 12.92 -2.45
N ASP A 143 0.44 13.84 -1.51
CA ASP A 143 -0.24 13.64 -0.24
C ASP A 143 -1.51 14.46 -0.21
N TRP A 144 -2.61 13.83 0.18
CA TRP A 144 -3.90 14.46 0.26
C TRP A 144 -4.64 13.99 1.51
N LYS A 145 -5.20 14.95 2.22
CA LYS A 145 -6.05 14.70 3.37
C LYS A 145 -7.25 15.62 3.33
N GLN A 146 -8.44 15.07 3.46
CA GLN A 146 -9.63 15.88 3.66
C GLN A 146 -10.70 15.14 4.45
N PRO A 147 -11.54 15.84 5.19
CA PRO A 147 -12.76 15.29 5.74
C PRO A 147 -13.71 14.93 4.59
N ALA A 148 -14.36 13.78 4.70
CA ALA A 148 -15.34 13.32 3.74
C ALA A 148 -16.60 12.85 4.47
N GLN A 149 -17.76 13.02 3.85
CA GLN A 149 -18.97 12.37 4.32
C GLN A 149 -18.85 10.86 4.11
N PHE A 150 -19.43 10.10 5.04
CA PHE A 150 -19.49 8.66 4.93
C PHE A 150 -20.19 8.25 3.62
N ASP A 151 -19.53 7.40 2.86
CA ASP A 151 -20.02 6.82 1.61
C ASP A 151 -19.69 5.32 1.61
N SER A 152 -20.70 4.49 1.79
CA SER A 152 -20.53 3.03 1.87
C SER A 152 -19.94 2.41 0.60
N ALA A 153 -20.27 2.94 -0.58
CA ALA A 153 -19.73 2.42 -1.83
C ALA A 153 -18.21 2.70 -1.96
N LYS A 154 -17.77 3.89 -1.55
CA LYS A 154 -16.34 4.20 -1.50
C LYS A 154 -15.61 3.38 -0.45
N MET A 155 -16.23 3.13 0.70
CA MET A 155 -15.64 2.27 1.74
C MET A 155 -15.44 0.85 1.24
N VAL A 156 -16.42 0.26 0.54
CA VAL A 156 -16.27 -1.06 -0.12
C VAL A 156 -15.13 -1.02 -1.14
N GLN A 157 -15.06 0.02 -1.96
CA GLN A 157 -14.01 0.17 -2.96
C GLN A 157 -12.61 0.22 -2.33
N TYR A 158 -12.46 0.85 -1.16
CA TYR A 158 -11.16 1.06 -0.52
C TYR A 158 -10.75 -0.08 0.41
N PHE A 159 -11.70 -0.71 1.09
CA PHE A 159 -11.43 -1.66 2.17
C PHE A 159 -12.03 -3.05 1.95
N GLY A 160 -12.77 -3.26 0.85
CA GLY A 160 -13.45 -4.52 0.57
C GLY A 160 -14.80 -4.66 1.29
N ASP A 161 -15.50 -5.75 1.00
CA ASP A 161 -16.89 -5.97 1.46
C ASP A 161 -16.99 -6.20 2.98
N THR A 162 -15.91 -6.63 3.63
CA THR A 162 -15.89 -6.97 5.07
C THR A 162 -15.60 -5.79 5.98
N TYR A 163 -15.28 -4.62 5.44
CA TYR A 163 -14.78 -3.47 6.22
C TYR A 163 -15.66 -3.08 7.41
N MET A 164 -16.98 -3.20 7.28
CA MET A 164 -17.91 -2.88 8.37
C MET A 164 -17.76 -3.86 9.54
N ALA A 165 -17.68 -5.16 9.23
CA ALA A 165 -17.50 -6.20 10.24
C ALA A 165 -16.13 -6.07 10.91
N ASP A 166 -15.08 -5.88 10.13
CA ASP A 166 -13.71 -5.73 10.62
C ASP A 166 -13.57 -4.50 11.53
N PHE A 167 -14.17 -3.39 11.13
CA PHE A 167 -14.20 -2.17 11.94
C PHE A 167 -14.94 -2.37 13.25
N LYS A 168 -16.17 -2.93 13.21
CA LYS A 168 -16.96 -3.23 14.41
C LYS A 168 -16.18 -4.11 15.38
N GLU A 169 -15.61 -5.20 14.89
CA GLU A 169 -14.82 -6.14 15.69
C GLU A 169 -13.59 -5.47 16.31
N ALA A 170 -12.88 -4.66 15.55
CA ALA A 170 -11.68 -3.97 16.03
C ALA A 170 -11.99 -2.90 17.07
N VAL A 171 -13.10 -2.16 16.93
CA VAL A 171 -13.59 -1.21 17.93
C VAL A 171 -14.03 -1.97 19.16
N HIS A 172 -14.88 -2.99 19.01
CA HIS A 172 -15.40 -3.79 20.12
C HIS A 172 -14.28 -4.35 21.01
N LYS A 173 -13.22 -4.91 20.42
CA LYS A 173 -12.05 -5.42 21.17
C LYS A 173 -11.31 -4.37 22.01
N LYS A 174 -11.49 -3.09 21.73
CA LYS A 174 -10.84 -1.99 22.46
C LYS A 174 -11.73 -1.32 23.48
N MET A 175 -13.01 -1.64 23.48
CA MET A 175 -13.99 -1.02 24.38
C MET A 175 -13.70 -1.37 25.83
N GLN A 176 -13.67 -0.31 26.66
CA GLN A 176 -13.56 -0.41 28.12
C GLN A 176 -14.83 0.09 28.78
N PHE A 177 -14.95 -0.09 30.08
CA PHE A 177 -16.10 0.38 30.85
C PHE A 177 -16.50 1.83 30.54
N ALA A 178 -15.52 2.73 30.52
CA ALA A 178 -15.75 4.15 30.24
C ALA A 178 -16.31 4.40 28.84
N ASP A 179 -15.91 3.58 27.87
CA ASP A 179 -16.34 3.70 26.48
C ASP A 179 -17.79 3.23 26.31
N TYR A 180 -18.13 2.08 26.87
CA TYR A 180 -19.51 1.60 26.92
C TYR A 180 -20.44 2.61 27.63
N ARG A 181 -20.00 3.15 28.77
CA ARG A 181 -20.77 4.16 29.49
C ARG A 181 -21.05 5.38 28.63
N LYS A 182 -20.05 5.91 27.93
CA LYS A 182 -20.23 7.06 27.03
C LYS A 182 -21.18 6.75 25.88
N MET A 183 -21.04 5.57 25.29
CA MET A 183 -21.91 5.12 24.20
C MET A 183 -23.39 5.06 24.67
N TYR A 184 -23.66 4.48 25.84
CA TYR A 184 -24.99 4.41 26.40
C TYR A 184 -25.55 5.78 26.80
N ILE A 185 -24.70 6.71 27.25
CA ILE A 185 -25.08 8.11 27.46
C ILE A 185 -25.50 8.75 26.14
N GLY A 186 -24.71 8.60 25.09
CA GLY A 186 -25.00 9.13 23.74
C GLY A 186 -26.32 8.61 23.17
N MET A 187 -26.73 7.40 23.53
CA MET A 187 -28.01 6.80 23.16
C MET A 187 -29.17 7.17 24.06
N GLY A 188 -28.95 7.92 25.13
CA GLY A 188 -29.96 8.21 26.13
C GLY A 188 -30.35 7.01 27.01
N LYS A 189 -29.53 5.97 27.10
CA LYS A 189 -29.77 4.70 27.79
C LYS A 189 -28.90 4.51 29.05
N LEU A 190 -28.50 5.58 29.71
CA LEU A 190 -27.62 5.51 30.88
C LEU A 190 -28.21 4.68 32.03
N GLU A 191 -29.53 4.77 32.25
CA GLU A 191 -30.18 4.02 33.34
C GLU A 191 -30.19 2.52 33.04
N ASP A 192 -30.35 2.13 31.79
CA ASP A 192 -30.23 0.72 31.36
C ASP A 192 -28.81 0.22 31.63
N PHE A 193 -27.79 1.03 31.32
CA PHE A 193 -26.39 0.69 31.57
C PHE A 193 -26.11 0.44 33.06
N LYS A 194 -26.62 1.31 33.94
CA LYS A 194 -26.39 1.20 35.36
C LYS A 194 -26.95 -0.08 35.98
N GLN A 195 -28.02 -0.65 35.43
CA GLN A 195 -28.63 -1.90 35.93
C GLN A 195 -27.69 -3.10 35.84
N TYR A 196 -26.69 -3.04 34.97
CA TYR A 196 -25.74 -4.12 34.69
C TYR A 196 -24.31 -3.82 35.16
N THR A 197 -24.16 -2.84 36.07
CA THR A 197 -22.86 -2.44 36.63
C THR A 197 -22.83 -2.60 38.13
N ASP A 198 -21.66 -2.96 38.65
CA ASP A 198 -21.39 -2.97 40.09
C ASP A 198 -20.76 -1.64 40.52
N SER A 199 -20.77 -1.34 41.79
CA SER A 199 -20.11 -0.18 42.37
C SER A 199 -19.29 -0.55 43.59
N THR A 200 -18.14 0.07 43.73
CA THR A 200 -17.28 -0.06 44.91
C THR A 200 -17.04 1.32 45.50
N GLU A 201 -17.15 1.44 46.83
CA GLU A 201 -16.87 2.70 47.53
C GLU A 201 -15.35 3.00 47.41
N ASP A 202 -15.06 4.19 46.89
CA ASP A 202 -13.65 4.66 46.80
C ASP A 202 -13.32 5.48 48.06
N LYS A 203 -12.81 4.80 49.07
CA LYS A 203 -12.42 5.42 50.35
C LYS A 203 -11.31 6.47 50.21
N ASN A 204 -10.58 6.52 49.07
CA ASN A 204 -9.55 7.52 48.83
C ASN A 204 -10.13 8.86 48.36
N GLN A 205 -11.35 8.86 47.81
CA GLN A 205 -12.03 10.07 47.34
C GLN A 205 -13.02 10.63 48.35
N GLY A 206 -13.29 9.89 49.42
CA GLY A 206 -14.18 10.31 50.52
C GLY A 206 -15.31 9.31 50.78
N GLU A 207 -15.96 9.45 51.92
CA GLU A 207 -17.09 8.63 52.32
C GLU A 207 -18.29 8.86 51.39
N GLY A 208 -18.89 7.76 50.87
CA GLY A 208 -20.04 7.83 49.98
C GLY A 208 -19.70 8.06 48.50
N VAL A 209 -18.42 8.06 48.09
CA VAL A 209 -18.02 8.14 46.69
C VAL A 209 -17.91 6.74 46.12
N TYR A 210 -18.66 6.46 45.05
CA TYR A 210 -18.67 5.15 44.39
C TYR A 210 -18.07 5.20 43.00
N VAL A 211 -17.18 4.21 42.70
CA VAL A 211 -16.66 3.94 41.37
C VAL A 211 -17.43 2.76 40.79
N TYR A 212 -17.98 2.96 39.61
CA TYR A 212 -18.72 1.93 38.87
C TYR A 212 -17.79 1.16 37.95
N HIS A 213 -18.04 -0.14 37.86
CA HIS A 213 -17.25 -1.07 37.02
C HIS A 213 -18.16 -2.23 36.55
N PHE A 214 -17.68 -3.05 35.64
CA PHE A 214 -18.39 -4.27 35.27
C PHE A 214 -18.31 -5.32 36.38
N PRO A 215 -19.31 -6.22 36.46
CA PRO A 215 -19.26 -7.36 37.34
C PRO A 215 -17.99 -8.19 37.15
N LYS A 216 -17.48 -8.76 38.24
CA LYS A 216 -16.27 -9.59 38.18
C LYS A 216 -16.62 -11.08 38.11
N ASN A 217 -15.86 -11.82 37.28
CA ASN A 217 -15.92 -13.28 37.23
C ASN A 217 -15.31 -13.92 38.48
N ALA A 218 -15.30 -15.26 38.52
CA ALA A 218 -14.73 -16.02 39.65
C ALA A 218 -13.20 -15.81 39.80
N GLN A 219 -12.51 -15.32 38.76
CA GLN A 219 -11.10 -15.01 38.76
C GLN A 219 -10.81 -13.56 39.18
N GLY A 220 -11.87 -12.77 39.44
CA GLY A 220 -11.75 -11.36 39.83
C GLY A 220 -11.55 -10.38 38.66
N GLU A 221 -11.67 -10.83 37.41
CA GLU A 221 -11.58 -10.00 36.22
C GLU A 221 -12.92 -9.40 35.85
N GLU A 222 -12.92 -8.15 35.43
CA GLU A 222 -14.15 -7.49 34.97
C GLU A 222 -14.64 -8.11 33.67
N VAL A 223 -15.93 -8.44 33.59
CA VAL A 223 -16.56 -9.03 32.42
C VAL A 223 -17.72 -8.15 31.98
N VAL A 224 -17.71 -7.79 30.68
CA VAL A 224 -18.81 -7.05 30.07
C VAL A 224 -20.08 -7.91 30.12
N PRO A 225 -21.17 -7.48 30.76
CA PRO A 225 -22.43 -8.23 30.79
C PRO A 225 -23.00 -8.36 29.38
N TYR A 226 -23.50 -9.55 29.01
CA TYR A 226 -24.11 -9.79 27.71
C TYR A 226 -25.18 -8.76 27.36
N ALA A 227 -26.00 -8.34 28.32
CA ALA A 227 -27.02 -7.32 28.12
C ALA A 227 -26.46 -5.97 27.63
N ILE A 228 -25.23 -5.66 28.01
CA ILE A 228 -24.52 -4.47 27.52
C ILE A 228 -23.82 -4.79 26.19
N ASP A 229 -23.16 -5.92 26.11
CA ASP A 229 -22.33 -6.31 24.95
C ASP A 229 -23.18 -6.63 23.71
N SER A 230 -24.41 -7.13 23.88
CA SER A 230 -25.35 -7.46 22.80
C SER A 230 -25.71 -6.28 21.89
N ILE A 231 -25.41 -5.04 22.30
CA ILE A 231 -25.58 -3.87 21.44
C ILE A 231 -24.76 -4.01 20.15
N TRP A 232 -23.63 -4.70 20.21
CA TRP A 232 -22.78 -4.93 19.03
C TRP A 232 -23.41 -5.85 17.99
N GLU A 233 -24.39 -6.66 18.38
CA GLU A 233 -25.17 -7.49 17.44
C GLU A 233 -26.10 -6.65 16.59
N THR A 234 -26.65 -5.57 17.15
CA THR A 234 -27.73 -4.78 16.56
C THR A 234 -27.27 -3.43 16.01
N ILE A 235 -26.19 -2.84 16.57
CA ILE A 235 -25.72 -1.53 16.13
C ILE A 235 -25.21 -1.58 14.68
N GLY A 236 -25.75 -0.72 13.83
CA GLY A 236 -25.31 -0.56 12.45
C GLY A 236 -24.01 0.23 12.35
N PHE A 237 -23.23 -0.02 11.29
CA PHE A 237 -22.01 0.71 11.02
C PHE A 237 -22.25 2.23 10.85
N ALA A 238 -23.35 2.61 10.18
CA ALA A 238 -23.73 4.00 10.02
C ALA A 238 -24.03 4.67 11.37
N GLU A 239 -24.68 3.98 12.31
CA GLU A 239 -24.94 4.49 13.65
C GLU A 239 -23.64 4.70 14.44
N LEU A 240 -22.65 3.83 14.25
CA LEU A 240 -21.32 3.99 14.83
C LEU A 240 -20.62 5.24 14.31
N ILE A 241 -20.77 5.57 13.05
CA ILE A 241 -20.16 6.73 12.40
C ILE A 241 -20.96 8.00 12.66
N ASP A 242 -22.28 7.95 12.63
CA ASP A 242 -23.13 9.11 12.88
C ASP A 242 -23.01 9.63 14.33
N ASN A 243 -22.56 8.80 15.24
CA ASN A 243 -22.17 9.24 16.59
C ASN A 243 -20.83 10.00 16.63
N THR A 244 -20.16 10.18 15.50
CA THR A 244 -19.06 11.14 15.39
C THR A 244 -19.61 12.56 15.40
N ALA A 245 -18.87 13.51 16.00
CA ALA A 245 -19.33 14.87 16.26
C ALA A 245 -19.87 15.63 15.03
N ASN A 246 -19.63 15.14 13.80
CA ASN A 246 -20.05 15.79 12.55
C ASN A 246 -20.47 14.82 11.42
N GLY A 247 -20.55 13.50 11.63
CA GLY A 247 -20.84 12.53 10.55
C GLY A 247 -19.77 12.50 9.45
N TYR A 248 -18.55 12.97 9.76
CA TYR A 248 -17.42 13.00 8.82
C TYR A 248 -16.32 12.06 9.28
N TYR A 249 -15.52 11.60 8.32
CA TYR A 249 -14.27 10.89 8.55
C TYR A 249 -13.15 11.58 7.76
N ASP A 250 -11.93 11.46 8.23
CA ASP A 250 -10.76 11.96 7.53
C ASP A 250 -10.21 10.86 6.60
N VAL A 251 -10.02 11.18 5.33
CA VAL A 251 -9.35 10.33 4.36
C VAL A 251 -7.99 10.91 4.06
N GLU A 252 -6.95 10.16 4.35
CA GLU A 252 -5.59 10.42 3.91
C GLU A 252 -5.27 9.53 2.71
N TYR A 253 -4.69 10.12 1.71
CA TYR A 253 -4.30 9.46 0.48
C TYR A 253 -2.87 9.86 0.14
N LYS A 254 -1.96 8.87 0.14
CA LYS A 254 -0.58 9.06 -0.25
C LYS A 254 -0.31 8.28 -1.52
N ARG A 255 0.31 8.94 -2.47
CA ARG A 255 0.73 8.33 -3.72
C ARG A 255 2.22 8.60 -3.90
N SER A 256 2.97 7.54 -4.12
CA SER A 256 4.38 7.60 -4.48
C SER A 256 4.63 6.81 -5.75
N TYR A 257 5.71 7.12 -6.41
CA TYR A 257 6.11 6.45 -7.63
C TYR A 257 7.56 6.00 -7.56
N ALA A 258 7.82 4.88 -8.24
CA ALA A 258 9.16 4.42 -8.54
C ALA A 258 9.25 4.01 -10.01
N LEU A 259 10.44 3.98 -10.55
CA LEU A 259 10.72 3.54 -11.90
C LEU A 259 11.57 2.27 -11.87
N ASN A 260 11.29 1.35 -12.78
CA ASN A 260 12.20 0.28 -13.16
C ASN A 260 12.71 0.58 -14.57
N ALA A 261 13.85 1.25 -14.66
CA ALA A 261 14.42 1.71 -15.91
C ALA A 261 15.42 0.72 -16.47
N LEU A 262 15.45 0.58 -17.78
CA LEU A 262 16.44 -0.22 -18.53
C LEU A 262 16.78 0.45 -19.85
N MET A 263 17.92 0.08 -20.41
CA MET A 263 18.32 0.50 -21.75
C MET A 263 18.32 -0.70 -22.70
N ARG A 264 17.82 -0.49 -23.92
CA ARG A 264 17.92 -1.41 -25.04
C ARG A 264 18.89 -0.84 -26.07
N VAL A 265 19.72 -1.66 -26.64
CA VAL A 265 20.66 -1.29 -27.72
C VAL A 265 20.35 -2.15 -28.92
N TYR A 266 20.02 -1.52 -30.03
CA TYR A 266 19.61 -2.19 -31.27
C TYR A 266 20.73 -2.22 -32.26
N ASP A 267 20.85 -3.32 -32.98
CA ASP A 267 21.68 -3.40 -34.18
C ASP A 267 20.87 -3.11 -35.45
N VAL A 268 21.56 -2.92 -36.55
CA VAL A 268 20.92 -2.62 -37.87
C VAL A 268 19.96 -3.70 -38.35
N ARG A 269 19.95 -4.88 -37.72
CA ARG A 269 19.02 -5.98 -38.03
C ARG A 269 17.75 -5.91 -37.19
N GLY A 270 17.65 -4.94 -36.27
CA GLY A 270 16.56 -4.80 -35.31
C GLY A 270 16.64 -5.78 -34.12
N ILE A 271 17.78 -6.46 -33.95
CA ILE A 271 18.00 -7.31 -32.77
C ILE A 271 18.56 -6.44 -31.65
N TYR A 272 18.04 -6.59 -30.45
CA TYR A 272 18.50 -5.79 -29.31
C TYR A 272 19.08 -6.63 -28.19
N GLY A 273 20.03 -6.01 -27.46
CA GLY A 273 20.42 -6.40 -26.13
C GLY A 273 19.92 -5.41 -25.13
N ARG A 274 19.79 -5.82 -23.88
CA ARG A 274 19.30 -4.96 -22.81
C ARG A 274 20.20 -4.96 -21.59
N THR A 275 20.17 -3.87 -20.83
CA THR A 275 20.83 -3.76 -19.54
C THR A 275 20.00 -4.43 -18.44
N VAL A 276 20.61 -4.62 -17.28
CA VAL A 276 19.86 -4.93 -16.06
C VAL A 276 18.98 -3.72 -15.69
N SER A 277 17.75 -3.98 -15.26
CA SER A 277 16.84 -2.94 -14.79
C SER A 277 17.38 -2.29 -13.50
N LYS A 278 17.25 -0.97 -13.39
CA LYS A 278 17.58 -0.17 -12.20
C LYS A 278 16.30 0.36 -11.58
N HIS A 279 16.14 0.11 -10.29
CA HIS A 279 15.05 0.69 -9.50
C HIS A 279 15.43 2.10 -9.07
N ILE A 280 14.52 3.07 -9.26
CA ILE A 280 14.72 4.48 -8.99
C ILE A 280 13.48 5.03 -8.30
N ASP A 281 13.62 5.51 -7.07
CA ASP A 281 12.55 6.18 -6.34
C ASP A 281 12.33 7.60 -6.87
N ILE A 282 11.08 8.06 -6.88
CA ILE A 282 10.70 9.43 -7.30
C ILE A 282 10.26 10.23 -6.08
N ASN A 283 10.89 11.41 -5.90
CA ASN A 283 10.57 12.39 -4.85
C ASN A 283 9.67 13.52 -5.38
#